data_354f34bfec626970199d4c6cdef42d32
#
_entry.id   354f34bfec626970199d4c6cdef42d32
#
_cell.length_a   1.000
_cell.length_b   1.000
_cell.length_c   1.000
_cell.angle_alpha   90.00
_cell.angle_beta   90.00
_cell.angle_gamma   90.00
#
_symmetry.space_group_name_H-M   'P 1'
#
loop_
_entity.id
_entity.type
_entity.pdbx_description
1 polymer ?
#
loop_
_entity_poly.entity_id
_entity_poly.type
_entity_poly.pdbx_seq_one_letter_code
_entity_poly.pdbx_strand_id
1 'polypeptide(L)'
;MLPVGYFHLVFTLPHELNPLILANKKVLLALLFQAVAHTLLDFGRTHLGGQLGFLAVLHTWDQTLGPHFHLHCLIPGGALSFDHAHWIWARNNFLFHVKALSRVFRGKFLDGLRQAFTQDHLHFAGPAASLATPEDYASLIQSLRKKDWNVYAKKPFSTPQKVLDYLGRYTHRVAISNHRLSSVESAQVTFTYRDRKTGNSRKSMTLAAEEFIRRFLLHVLPNGFRRIRHFGFLANRSKKQTLSRCRQLLGVSAPPANPAPKSALELMRELTGVDFSRCPHCHRGTLIVIQILPAAAPSPLVPRMDSS
;
A
#
# COMPACT_ATOMS: atom_id res chain seq x y z
N MET A 1 -14.03 -8.34 -9.48
CA MET A 1 -13.99 -8.82 -8.09
C MET A 1 -14.75 -10.13 -7.98
N LEU A 2 -14.56 -10.90 -6.91
CA LEU A 2 -15.40 -12.08 -6.60
C LEU A 2 -16.66 -11.63 -5.85
N PRO A 3 -17.80 -12.33 -5.97
CA PRO A 3 -19.07 -12.01 -5.30
C PRO A 3 -19.11 -12.52 -3.85
N VAL A 4 -18.07 -12.18 -3.10
CA VAL A 4 -17.89 -12.57 -1.69
C VAL A 4 -17.62 -11.34 -0.85
N GLY A 5 -17.86 -11.40 0.46
CA GLY A 5 -17.42 -10.39 1.39
C GLY A 5 -15.88 -10.25 1.38
N TYR A 6 -15.36 -9.08 1.73
CA TYR A 6 -13.91 -8.84 1.76
C TYR A 6 -13.48 -8.36 3.14
N PHE A 7 -12.55 -9.08 3.74
CA PHE A 7 -11.91 -8.68 4.98
C PHE A 7 -10.83 -7.64 4.72
N HIS A 8 -10.72 -6.69 5.63
CA HIS A 8 -9.67 -5.70 5.63
C HIS A 8 -8.80 -5.89 6.87
N LEU A 9 -7.54 -6.27 6.64
CA LEU A 9 -6.53 -6.42 7.68
C LEU A 9 -5.46 -5.35 7.51
N VAL A 10 -4.95 -4.83 8.63
CA VAL A 10 -3.85 -3.87 8.64
C VAL A 10 -2.74 -4.43 9.51
N PHE A 11 -1.53 -4.51 8.97
CA PHE A 11 -0.32 -4.93 9.65
C PHE A 11 0.61 -3.73 9.81
N THR A 12 0.91 -3.34 11.03
CA THR A 12 1.67 -2.13 11.35
C THR A 12 3.01 -2.47 11.97
N LEU A 13 4.08 -1.85 11.50
CA LEU A 13 5.40 -1.95 12.12
C LEU A 13 5.50 -1.01 13.33
N PRO A 14 6.20 -1.42 14.41
CA PRO A 14 6.51 -0.56 15.53
C PRO A 14 7.32 0.66 15.12
N HIS A 15 7.05 1.81 15.75
CA HIS A 15 7.70 3.07 15.41
C HIS A 15 9.20 3.10 15.72
N GLU A 16 9.66 2.24 16.61
CA GLU A 16 11.09 2.07 16.93
C GLU A 16 11.91 1.61 15.71
N LEU A 17 11.24 0.99 14.74
CA LEU A 17 11.86 0.61 13.47
C LEU A 17 11.97 1.76 12.47
N ASN A 18 11.30 2.90 12.72
CA ASN A 18 11.24 3.99 11.74
C ASN A 18 12.63 4.49 11.29
N PRO A 19 13.60 4.74 12.18
CA PRO A 19 14.93 5.18 11.76
C PRO A 19 15.59 4.18 10.80
N LEU A 20 15.55 2.89 11.16
CA LEU A 20 16.13 1.83 10.35
C LEU A 20 15.42 1.64 9.01
N ILE A 21 14.08 1.75 8.98
CA ILE A 21 13.30 1.67 7.74
C ILE A 21 13.60 2.83 6.81
N LEU A 22 13.72 4.05 7.33
CA LEU A 22 14.02 5.23 6.53
C LEU A 22 15.39 5.14 5.86
N ALA A 23 16.40 4.58 6.55
CA ALA A 23 17.72 4.30 6.00
C ALA A 23 17.70 3.13 4.98
N ASN A 24 16.75 2.18 5.11
CA ASN A 24 16.73 0.91 4.37
C ASN A 24 15.38 0.63 3.69
N LYS A 25 14.75 1.65 3.10
CA LYS A 25 13.36 1.53 2.56
C LYS A 25 13.18 0.33 1.63
N LYS A 26 14.10 0.11 0.69
CA LYS A 26 13.97 -0.97 -0.32
C LYS A 26 13.92 -2.35 0.34
N VAL A 27 14.84 -2.61 1.25
CA VAL A 27 14.98 -3.90 1.95
C VAL A 27 13.83 -4.11 2.93
N LEU A 28 13.63 -3.17 3.85
CA LEU A 28 12.69 -3.38 4.95
C LEU A 28 11.22 -3.28 4.56
N LEU A 29 10.89 -2.47 3.55
CA LEU A 29 9.52 -2.47 3.00
C LEU A 29 9.25 -3.75 2.17
N ALA A 30 10.26 -4.30 1.51
CA ALA A 30 10.12 -5.61 0.85
C ALA A 30 9.93 -6.72 1.89
N LEU A 31 10.69 -6.70 2.97
CA LEU A 31 10.55 -7.62 4.10
C LEU A 31 9.16 -7.52 4.76
N LEU A 32 8.61 -6.32 4.91
CA LEU A 32 7.24 -6.12 5.40
C LEU A 32 6.21 -6.86 4.53
N PHE A 33 6.28 -6.70 3.20
CA PHE A 33 5.41 -7.44 2.29
C PHE A 33 5.59 -8.95 2.41
N GLN A 34 6.82 -9.42 2.50
CA GLN A 34 7.14 -10.84 2.60
C GLN A 34 6.62 -11.45 3.91
N ALA A 35 6.88 -10.81 5.05
CA ALA A 35 6.43 -11.28 6.36
C ALA A 35 4.89 -11.36 6.44
N VAL A 36 4.18 -10.34 5.93
CA VAL A 36 2.72 -10.33 5.88
C VAL A 36 2.19 -11.41 4.92
N ALA A 37 2.81 -11.54 3.73
CA ALA A 37 2.39 -12.54 2.75
C ALA A 37 2.55 -13.97 3.28
N HIS A 38 3.70 -14.30 3.85
CA HIS A 38 3.94 -15.61 4.45
C HIS A 38 3.01 -15.87 5.64
N THR A 39 2.71 -14.85 6.46
CA THR A 39 1.77 -14.99 7.57
C THR A 39 0.38 -15.35 7.06
N LEU A 40 -0.15 -14.58 6.12
CA LEU A 40 -1.52 -14.79 5.61
C LEU A 40 -1.65 -16.09 4.83
N LEU A 41 -0.66 -16.43 3.99
CA LEU A 41 -0.70 -17.67 3.20
C LEU A 41 -0.60 -18.91 4.10
N ASP A 42 0.24 -18.89 5.14
CA ASP A 42 0.32 -19.98 6.10
C ASP A 42 -0.99 -20.15 6.88
N PHE A 43 -1.60 -19.04 7.30
CA PHE A 43 -2.91 -19.10 7.98
C PHE A 43 -4.01 -19.61 7.05
N GLY A 44 -4.00 -19.26 5.77
CA GLY A 44 -4.89 -19.83 4.78
C GLY A 44 -4.75 -21.35 4.69
N ARG A 45 -3.51 -21.82 4.63
CA ARG A 45 -3.20 -23.24 4.56
C ARG A 45 -3.62 -24.00 5.83
N THR A 46 -3.26 -23.49 7.00
CA THR A 46 -3.40 -24.23 8.27
C THR A 46 -4.77 -24.08 8.93
N HIS A 47 -5.48 -22.96 8.71
CA HIS A 47 -6.75 -22.67 9.39
C HIS A 47 -7.97 -22.74 8.46
N LEU A 48 -7.81 -22.46 7.17
CA LEU A 48 -8.87 -22.59 6.18
C LEU A 48 -8.74 -23.87 5.34
N GLY A 49 -7.55 -24.48 5.27
CA GLY A 49 -7.29 -25.64 4.44
C GLY A 49 -7.18 -25.31 2.93
N GLY A 50 -6.90 -24.07 2.57
CA GLY A 50 -6.82 -23.64 1.18
C GLY A 50 -5.87 -22.47 0.93
N GLN A 51 -5.69 -22.17 -0.35
CA GLN A 51 -4.87 -21.05 -0.81
C GLN A 51 -5.66 -19.75 -0.70
N LEU A 52 -5.18 -18.83 0.15
CA LEU A 52 -5.67 -17.45 0.14
C LEU A 52 -5.24 -16.69 -1.11
N GLY A 53 -6.04 -15.67 -1.47
CA GLY A 53 -5.60 -14.63 -2.38
C GLY A 53 -5.90 -13.26 -1.78
N PHE A 54 -4.97 -12.33 -1.88
CA PHE A 54 -5.18 -10.99 -1.35
C PHE A 54 -4.38 -9.91 -2.09
N LEU A 55 -4.87 -8.69 -1.95
CA LEU A 55 -4.20 -7.47 -2.37
C LEU A 55 -3.59 -6.81 -1.14
N ALA A 56 -2.32 -6.41 -1.21
CA ALA A 56 -1.66 -5.63 -0.17
C ALA A 56 -1.24 -4.25 -0.72
N VAL A 57 -1.55 -3.19 0.03
CA VAL A 57 -1.22 -1.79 -0.31
C VAL A 57 -0.38 -1.21 0.81
N LEU A 58 0.81 -0.70 0.46
CA LEU A 58 1.72 -0.07 1.40
C LEU A 58 1.30 1.37 1.68
N HIS A 59 1.24 1.72 2.96
CA HIS A 59 1.19 3.08 3.46
C HIS A 59 2.40 3.35 4.35
N THR A 60 2.94 4.56 4.25
CA THR A 60 4.15 4.94 4.98
C THR A 60 3.95 6.14 5.91
N TRP A 61 2.73 6.71 5.96
CA TRP A 61 2.41 7.96 6.67
C TRP A 61 1.29 7.81 7.69
N ASP A 62 1.31 8.68 8.68
CA ASP A 62 0.19 8.96 9.56
C ASP A 62 -0.59 10.23 9.13
N GLN A 63 -1.53 10.68 9.95
CA GLN A 63 -2.36 11.86 9.68
C GLN A 63 -1.57 13.18 9.70
N THR A 64 -0.40 13.22 10.35
CA THR A 64 0.46 14.39 10.52
C THR A 64 1.70 14.36 9.62
N LEU A 65 1.70 13.46 8.62
CA LEU A 65 2.83 13.20 7.72
C LEU A 65 4.07 12.63 8.44
N GLY A 66 3.89 12.03 9.61
CA GLY A 66 4.95 11.28 10.29
C GLY A 66 5.13 9.87 9.68
N PRO A 67 6.30 9.24 9.85
CA PRO A 67 6.54 7.89 9.37
C PRO A 67 5.70 6.87 10.14
N HIS A 68 4.87 6.13 9.41
CA HIS A 68 3.98 5.10 9.94
C HIS A 68 3.80 3.98 8.92
N PHE A 69 4.65 2.97 8.98
CA PHE A 69 4.72 1.92 7.97
C PHE A 69 3.73 0.80 8.25
N HIS A 70 2.79 0.58 7.32
CA HIS A 70 1.79 -0.46 7.46
C HIS A 70 1.26 -0.93 6.10
N LEU A 71 0.79 -2.18 6.06
CA LEU A 71 0.12 -2.77 4.91
C LEU A 71 -1.38 -2.88 5.17
N HIS A 72 -2.16 -2.39 4.22
CA HIS A 72 -3.58 -2.69 4.11
C HIS A 72 -3.75 -3.93 3.23
N CYS A 73 -4.29 -4.99 3.80
CA CYS A 73 -4.57 -6.23 3.08
C CYS A 73 -6.06 -6.39 2.87
N LEU A 74 -6.47 -6.63 1.62
CA LEU A 74 -7.84 -6.91 1.25
C LEU A 74 -7.94 -8.35 0.80
N ILE A 75 -8.72 -9.15 1.54
CA ILE A 75 -8.78 -10.60 1.44
C ILE A 75 -10.22 -11.01 1.15
N PRO A 76 -10.52 -11.73 0.05
CA PRO A 76 -11.83 -12.34 -0.17
C PRO A 76 -12.23 -13.27 0.99
N GLY A 77 -13.51 -13.36 1.29
CA GLY A 77 -14.06 -14.13 2.38
C GLY A 77 -14.02 -15.64 2.17
N GLY A 78 -12.87 -16.18 1.83
CA GLY A 78 -12.62 -17.59 1.63
C GLY A 78 -11.27 -17.86 0.98
N ALA A 79 -11.06 -19.13 0.65
CA ALA A 79 -9.85 -19.66 0.03
C ALA A 79 -10.20 -20.59 -1.14
N LEU A 80 -9.28 -20.70 -2.10
CA LEU A 80 -9.36 -21.73 -3.13
C LEU A 80 -8.72 -23.01 -2.58
N SER A 81 -9.38 -24.17 -2.69
CA SER A 81 -8.78 -25.46 -2.33
C SER A 81 -7.51 -25.71 -3.15
N PHE A 82 -6.57 -26.52 -2.65
CA PHE A 82 -5.29 -26.74 -3.33
C PHE A 82 -5.43 -27.52 -4.64
N ASP A 83 -6.47 -28.34 -4.77
CA ASP A 83 -6.84 -29.05 -6.00
C ASP A 83 -7.67 -28.19 -6.96
N HIS A 84 -7.98 -26.94 -6.57
CA HIS A 84 -8.83 -26.02 -7.29
C HIS A 84 -10.26 -26.52 -7.56
N ALA A 85 -10.74 -27.50 -6.78
CA ALA A 85 -12.05 -28.11 -6.96
C ALA A 85 -13.15 -27.37 -6.20
N HIS A 86 -12.83 -26.66 -5.11
CA HIS A 86 -13.82 -26.07 -4.21
C HIS A 86 -13.44 -24.66 -3.77
N TRP A 87 -14.48 -23.86 -3.47
CA TRP A 87 -14.33 -22.62 -2.72
C TRP A 87 -14.59 -22.91 -1.24
N ILE A 88 -13.61 -22.56 -0.39
CA ILE A 88 -13.69 -22.75 1.05
C ILE A 88 -14.09 -21.43 1.68
N TRP A 89 -15.27 -21.36 2.27
CA TRP A 89 -15.79 -20.13 2.87
C TRP A 89 -15.13 -19.82 4.21
N ALA A 90 -14.84 -18.54 4.46
CA ALA A 90 -14.52 -18.07 5.80
C ALA A 90 -15.78 -18.16 6.70
N ARG A 91 -15.58 -18.53 7.97
CA ARG A 91 -16.70 -18.76 8.91
C ARG A 91 -17.21 -17.45 9.50
N ASN A 92 -18.53 -17.23 9.51
CA ASN A 92 -19.26 -16.22 10.32
C ASN A 92 -18.58 -14.85 10.50
N ASN A 93 -18.24 -14.17 9.41
CA ASN A 93 -17.57 -12.86 9.46
C ASN A 93 -16.23 -12.85 10.20
N PHE A 94 -15.62 -14.02 10.40
CA PHE A 94 -14.33 -14.20 11.05
C PHE A 94 -13.34 -14.83 10.06
N LEU A 95 -12.14 -14.28 9.96
CA LEU A 95 -11.09 -14.85 9.13
C LEU A 95 -10.03 -15.54 9.98
N PHE A 96 -9.36 -14.81 10.87
CA PHE A 96 -8.29 -15.30 11.73
C PHE A 96 -8.20 -14.53 13.05
N HIS A 97 -7.65 -15.15 14.08
CA HIS A 97 -7.36 -14.50 15.36
C HIS A 97 -6.24 -13.46 15.21
N VAL A 98 -6.56 -12.20 15.47
CA VAL A 98 -5.65 -11.06 15.31
C VAL A 98 -4.38 -11.22 16.15
N LYS A 99 -4.49 -11.69 17.42
CA LYS A 99 -3.31 -11.94 18.29
C LYS A 99 -2.40 -13.02 17.72
N ALA A 100 -2.94 -14.08 17.12
CA ALA A 100 -2.14 -15.12 16.48
C ALA A 100 -1.43 -14.59 15.23
N LEU A 101 -2.15 -13.85 14.37
CA LEU A 101 -1.55 -13.15 13.21
C LEU A 101 -0.40 -12.23 13.66
N SER A 102 -0.60 -11.43 14.71
CA SER A 102 0.40 -10.50 15.24
C SER A 102 1.68 -11.23 15.66
N ARG A 103 1.56 -12.32 16.40
CA ARG A 103 2.72 -13.11 16.88
C ARG A 103 3.52 -13.71 15.72
N VAL A 104 2.83 -14.32 14.75
CA VAL A 104 3.49 -14.95 13.60
C VAL A 104 4.11 -13.89 12.69
N PHE A 105 3.42 -12.80 12.41
CA PHE A 105 3.93 -11.67 11.64
C PHE A 105 5.20 -11.10 12.27
N ARG A 106 5.17 -10.83 13.60
CA ARG A 106 6.33 -10.37 14.37
C ARG A 106 7.51 -11.31 14.21
N GLY A 107 7.29 -12.62 14.43
CA GLY A 107 8.33 -13.64 14.30
C GLY A 107 8.99 -13.61 12.93
N LYS A 108 8.19 -13.70 11.87
CA LYS A 108 8.68 -13.69 10.47
C LYS A 108 9.42 -12.41 10.10
N PHE A 109 8.91 -11.25 10.54
CA PHE A 109 9.60 -9.98 10.28
C PHE A 109 10.93 -9.90 11.01
N LEU A 110 10.99 -10.25 12.31
CA LEU A 110 12.21 -10.20 13.09
C LEU A 110 13.26 -11.23 12.61
N ASP A 111 12.82 -12.39 12.11
CA ASP A 111 13.71 -13.38 11.51
C ASP A 111 14.34 -12.84 10.23
N GLY A 112 13.54 -12.28 9.33
CA GLY A 112 14.05 -11.64 8.12
C GLY A 112 14.92 -10.41 8.40
N LEU A 113 14.59 -9.65 9.44
CA LEU A 113 15.40 -8.50 9.86
C LEU A 113 16.77 -8.94 10.36
N ARG A 114 16.85 -10.04 11.14
CA ARG A 114 18.13 -10.64 11.57
C ARG A 114 18.95 -11.15 10.39
N GLN A 115 18.30 -11.83 9.44
CA GLN A 115 18.97 -12.27 8.21
C GLN A 115 19.56 -11.09 7.44
N ALA A 116 18.80 -9.99 7.28
CA ALA A 116 19.30 -8.79 6.62
C ALA A 116 20.49 -8.16 7.33
N PHE A 117 20.52 -8.21 8.66
CA PHE A 117 21.66 -7.76 9.46
C PHE A 117 22.89 -8.65 9.27
N THR A 118 22.75 -9.97 9.43
CA THR A 118 23.88 -10.91 9.29
C THR A 118 24.45 -11.00 7.87
N GLN A 119 23.65 -10.63 6.86
CA GLN A 119 24.07 -10.58 5.44
C GLN A 119 24.60 -9.21 5.03
N ASP A 120 24.76 -8.29 5.94
CA ASP A 120 25.22 -6.91 5.69
C ASP A 120 24.36 -6.15 4.65
N HIS A 121 23.06 -6.43 4.65
CA HIS A 121 22.10 -5.78 3.76
C HIS A 121 21.49 -4.49 4.34
N LEU A 122 21.91 -4.08 5.54
CA LEU A 122 21.39 -2.90 6.24
C LEU A 122 22.44 -1.79 6.31
N HIS A 123 21.99 -0.58 6.04
CA HIS A 123 22.78 0.64 6.21
C HIS A 123 22.37 1.34 7.52
N PHE A 124 23.37 1.76 8.28
CA PHE A 124 23.18 2.44 9.56
C PHE A 124 23.63 3.90 9.44
N ALA A 125 22.75 4.75 8.88
CA ALA A 125 23.03 6.17 8.66
C ALA A 125 22.02 7.06 9.39
N GLY A 126 22.43 8.29 9.71
CA GLY A 126 21.59 9.26 10.40
C GLY A 126 21.04 8.72 11.73
N PRO A 127 19.73 8.81 12.00
CA PRO A 127 19.15 8.34 13.26
C PRO A 127 19.27 6.82 13.50
N ALA A 128 19.64 6.05 12.47
CA ALA A 128 19.87 4.61 12.60
C ALA A 128 21.33 4.27 13.00
N ALA A 129 22.23 5.23 13.02
CA ALA A 129 23.66 5.00 13.29
C ALA A 129 23.91 4.35 14.67
N SER A 130 23.10 4.69 15.67
CA SER A 130 23.17 4.07 17.01
C SER A 130 22.85 2.57 17.04
N LEU A 131 22.31 2.01 15.97
CA LEU A 131 21.95 0.59 15.84
C LEU A 131 23.03 -0.22 15.10
N ALA A 132 24.16 0.38 14.77
CA ALA A 132 25.22 -0.26 13.99
C ALA A 132 25.99 -1.33 14.78
N THR A 133 26.02 -1.25 16.12
CA THR A 133 26.69 -2.27 16.94
C THR A 133 25.81 -3.50 17.11
N PRO A 134 26.41 -4.72 17.19
CA PRO A 134 25.65 -5.93 17.45
C PRO A 134 24.84 -5.88 18.75
N GLU A 135 25.33 -5.22 19.77
CA GLU A 135 24.73 -5.09 21.10
C GLU A 135 23.47 -4.23 21.05
N ASP A 136 23.55 -3.05 20.44
CA ASP A 136 22.42 -2.12 20.30
C ASP A 136 21.34 -2.72 19.40
N TYR A 137 21.77 -3.37 18.31
CA TYR A 137 20.86 -4.09 17.42
C TYR A 137 20.14 -5.25 18.15
N ALA A 138 20.87 -6.06 18.92
CA ALA A 138 20.29 -7.15 19.73
C ALA A 138 19.30 -6.61 20.77
N SER A 139 19.61 -5.48 21.40
CA SER A 139 18.72 -4.78 22.34
C SER A 139 17.43 -4.34 21.66
N LEU A 140 17.51 -3.75 20.49
CA LEU A 140 16.33 -3.39 19.67
C LEU A 140 15.48 -4.64 19.38
N ILE A 141 16.08 -5.72 18.88
CA ILE A 141 15.36 -6.97 18.57
C ILE A 141 14.67 -7.53 19.82
N GLN A 142 15.33 -7.52 20.97
CA GLN A 142 14.76 -7.98 22.22
C GLN A 142 13.56 -7.12 22.65
N SER A 143 13.66 -5.81 22.56
CA SER A 143 12.57 -4.88 22.87
C SER A 143 11.36 -5.11 21.98
N LEU A 144 11.57 -5.31 20.66
CA LEU A 144 10.53 -5.56 19.68
C LEU A 144 9.83 -6.92 19.87
N ARG A 145 10.54 -7.93 20.39
CA ARG A 145 9.98 -9.25 20.74
C ARG A 145 9.03 -9.20 21.94
N LYS A 146 9.28 -8.33 22.90
CA LYS A 146 8.45 -8.19 24.12
C LYS A 146 7.16 -7.46 23.86
N LYS A 147 7.07 -6.68 22.77
CA LYS A 147 5.88 -5.88 22.42
C LYS A 147 4.87 -6.67 21.59
N ASP A 148 3.60 -6.38 21.82
CA ASP A 148 2.55 -6.79 20.87
C ASP A 148 2.56 -5.85 19.66
N TRP A 149 2.61 -6.46 18.47
CA TRP A 149 2.56 -5.70 17.23
C TRP A 149 1.11 -5.48 16.80
N ASN A 150 0.83 -4.31 16.27
CA ASN A 150 -0.53 -3.96 15.92
C ASN A 150 -0.96 -4.61 14.61
N VAL A 151 -1.86 -5.57 14.73
CA VAL A 151 -2.63 -6.12 13.62
C VAL A 151 -4.09 -5.81 13.88
N TYR A 152 -4.77 -5.18 12.92
CA TYR A 152 -6.16 -4.81 13.01
C TYR A 152 -6.96 -5.53 11.94
N ALA A 153 -8.10 -6.10 12.30
CA ALA A 153 -9.04 -6.72 11.39
C ALA A 153 -10.40 -6.01 11.49
N LYS A 154 -10.90 -5.55 10.36
CA LYS A 154 -12.24 -4.98 10.25
C LYS A 154 -13.22 -6.04 9.75
N LYS A 155 -14.47 -5.97 10.22
CA LYS A 155 -15.58 -6.77 9.67
C LYS A 155 -15.62 -6.64 8.14
N PRO A 156 -16.03 -7.69 7.43
CA PRO A 156 -15.99 -7.68 5.97
C PRO A 156 -16.86 -6.56 5.39
N PHE A 157 -16.40 -5.99 4.29
CA PHE A 157 -17.21 -5.10 3.49
C PHE A 157 -18.38 -5.86 2.89
N SER A 158 -19.59 -5.34 3.04
CA SER A 158 -20.81 -6.00 2.59
C SER A 158 -20.98 -6.00 1.07
N THR A 159 -20.30 -5.11 0.35
CA THR A 159 -20.42 -5.00 -1.12
C THR A 159 -19.07 -4.77 -1.79
N PRO A 160 -18.89 -5.27 -3.03
CA PRO A 160 -17.70 -4.99 -3.84
C PRO A 160 -17.47 -3.50 -4.08
N GLN A 161 -18.54 -2.70 -4.21
CA GLN A 161 -18.43 -1.26 -4.41
C GLN A 161 -17.74 -0.57 -3.23
N LYS A 162 -18.11 -0.90 -2.00
CA LYS A 162 -17.45 -0.36 -0.79
C LYS A 162 -15.96 -0.70 -0.73
N VAL A 163 -15.58 -1.83 -1.31
CA VAL A 163 -14.16 -2.22 -1.45
C VAL A 163 -13.45 -1.33 -2.46
N LEU A 164 -14.07 -1.08 -3.61
CA LEU A 164 -13.52 -0.20 -4.66
C LEU A 164 -13.38 1.23 -4.16
N ASP A 165 -14.39 1.77 -3.49
CA ASP A 165 -14.37 3.10 -2.89
C ASP A 165 -13.27 3.21 -1.82
N TYR A 166 -13.10 2.15 -1.03
CA TYR A 166 -12.02 2.07 -0.05
C TYR A 166 -10.65 2.06 -0.72
N LEU A 167 -10.43 1.20 -1.72
CA LEU A 167 -9.18 1.13 -2.47
C LEU A 167 -8.88 2.45 -3.17
N GLY A 168 -9.87 3.07 -3.83
CA GLY A 168 -9.72 4.35 -4.52
C GLY A 168 -9.17 5.45 -3.60
N ARG A 169 -9.57 5.47 -2.33
CA ARG A 169 -9.06 6.45 -1.34
C ARG A 169 -7.58 6.26 -1.01
N TYR A 170 -7.05 5.04 -1.16
CA TYR A 170 -5.71 4.68 -0.68
C TYR A 170 -4.71 4.43 -1.81
N THR A 171 -5.17 4.12 -3.02
CA THR A 171 -4.27 3.77 -4.14
C THR A 171 -3.74 4.98 -4.90
N HIS A 172 -4.50 6.09 -4.94
CA HIS A 172 -4.13 7.27 -5.72
C HIS A 172 -3.43 8.38 -4.92
N ARG A 173 -3.27 8.21 -3.60
CA ARG A 173 -2.74 9.26 -2.72
C ARG A 173 -1.36 8.89 -2.19
N VAL A 174 -0.46 9.87 -2.21
CA VAL A 174 0.81 9.83 -1.48
C VAL A 174 0.69 10.83 -0.34
N ALA A 175 0.80 10.33 0.89
CA ALA A 175 0.86 11.09 2.14
C ALA A 175 -0.32 12.04 2.44
N ILE A 176 -0.66 12.97 1.56
CA ILE A 176 -1.73 13.96 1.76
C ILE A 176 -2.53 14.17 0.47
N SER A 177 -3.79 14.56 0.60
CA SER A 177 -4.65 14.95 -0.52
C SER A 177 -4.85 16.46 -0.55
N ASN A 178 -4.99 17.03 -1.73
CA ASN A 178 -5.09 18.48 -1.94
C ASN A 178 -6.20 19.13 -1.08
N HIS A 179 -7.36 18.47 -0.93
CA HIS A 179 -8.46 19.00 -0.11
C HIS A 179 -8.15 19.10 1.40
N ARG A 180 -7.02 18.55 1.86
CA ARG A 180 -6.54 18.72 3.23
C ARG A 180 -5.66 19.95 3.39
N LEU A 181 -5.10 20.48 2.31
CA LEU A 181 -4.36 21.74 2.32
C LEU A 181 -5.36 22.89 2.48
N SER A 182 -5.18 23.71 3.50
CA SER A 182 -6.04 24.86 3.81
C SER A 182 -5.43 26.15 3.32
N SER A 183 -4.11 26.38 3.50
CA SER A 183 -3.38 27.51 2.95
C SER A 183 -1.91 27.15 2.69
N VAL A 184 -1.32 27.88 1.75
CA VAL A 184 0.13 27.86 1.44
C VAL A 184 0.55 29.32 1.27
N GLU A 185 0.98 29.94 2.36
CA GLU A 185 1.26 31.38 2.41
C GLU A 185 2.46 31.65 3.33
N SER A 186 3.21 32.70 3.04
CA SER A 186 4.31 33.19 3.89
C SER A 186 5.29 32.10 4.33
N ALA A 187 5.70 31.23 3.38
CA ALA A 187 6.57 30.08 3.64
C ALA A 187 6.01 29.08 4.68
N GLN A 188 4.70 29.06 4.89
CA GLN A 188 4.01 28.12 5.75
C GLN A 188 2.96 27.32 4.99
N VAL A 189 2.73 26.08 5.42
CA VAL A 189 1.70 25.19 4.88
C VAL A 189 0.78 24.77 6.02
N THR A 190 -0.50 25.11 5.89
CA THR A 190 -1.54 24.69 6.83
C THR A 190 -2.38 23.59 6.21
N PHE A 191 -2.57 22.52 6.96
CA PHE A 191 -3.40 21.39 6.53
C PHE A 191 -4.23 20.80 7.65
N THR A 192 -5.34 20.15 7.31
CA THR A 192 -6.23 19.51 8.27
C THR A 192 -5.87 18.03 8.46
N TYR A 193 -6.01 17.54 9.71
CA TYR A 193 -5.82 16.15 10.05
C TYR A 193 -6.87 15.66 11.06
N ARG A 194 -7.02 14.35 11.20
CA ARG A 194 -7.90 13.75 12.23
C ARG A 194 -7.06 13.26 13.39
N ASP A 195 -7.34 13.79 14.57
CA ASP A 195 -6.69 13.37 15.80
C ASP A 195 -7.45 12.20 16.44
N ARG A 196 -6.85 11.02 16.38
CA ARG A 196 -7.44 9.80 16.94
C ARG A 196 -7.49 9.79 18.47
N LYS A 197 -6.59 10.54 19.12
CA LYS A 197 -6.53 10.63 20.59
C LYS A 197 -7.72 11.41 21.16
N THR A 198 -8.28 12.33 20.38
CA THR A 198 -9.41 13.16 20.77
C THR A 198 -10.69 12.80 19.99
N GLY A 199 -10.96 11.50 19.87
CA GLY A 199 -12.21 11.01 19.26
C GLY A 199 -12.32 11.25 17.74
N ASN A 200 -11.23 11.26 17.00
CA ASN A 200 -11.20 11.53 15.55
C ASN A 200 -11.59 12.99 15.18
N SER A 201 -11.44 13.95 16.11
CA SER A 201 -11.71 15.36 15.85
C SER A 201 -10.84 15.88 14.70
N ARG A 202 -11.40 16.83 13.92
CA ARG A 202 -10.66 17.51 12.85
C ARG A 202 -9.88 18.66 13.46
N LYS A 203 -8.58 18.66 13.26
CA LYS A 203 -7.63 19.69 13.69
C LYS A 203 -6.83 20.23 12.51
N SER A 204 -6.27 21.41 12.67
CA SER A 204 -5.33 22.01 11.71
C SER A 204 -3.91 21.95 12.27
N MET A 205 -2.94 21.83 11.37
CA MET A 205 -1.51 21.89 11.66
C MET A 205 -0.86 22.83 10.65
N THR A 206 -0.06 23.77 11.16
CA THR A 206 0.77 24.66 10.33
C THR A 206 2.21 24.27 10.51
N LEU A 207 2.94 24.12 9.42
CA LEU A 207 4.36 23.79 9.37
C LEU A 207 5.07 24.81 8.48
N ALA A 208 6.35 25.08 8.76
CA ALA A 208 7.22 25.72 7.79
C ALA A 208 7.24 24.89 6.49
N ALA A 209 7.29 25.56 5.34
CA ALA A 209 7.23 24.88 4.03
C ALA A 209 8.32 23.81 3.88
N GLU A 210 9.53 24.09 4.36
CA GLU A 210 10.64 23.13 4.37
C GLU A 210 10.32 21.87 5.18
N GLU A 211 9.77 22.03 6.38
CA GLU A 211 9.40 20.90 7.25
C GLU A 211 8.23 20.09 6.64
N PHE A 212 7.27 20.77 6.00
CA PHE A 212 6.21 20.07 5.27
C PHE A 212 6.78 19.24 4.11
N ILE A 213 7.67 19.83 3.30
CA ILE A 213 8.36 19.14 2.20
C ILE A 213 9.21 18.00 2.74
N ARG A 214 9.99 18.24 3.79
CA ARG A 214 10.81 17.20 4.43
C ARG A 214 9.95 16.01 4.85
N ARG A 215 8.83 16.23 5.55
CA ARG A 215 7.90 15.16 5.94
C ARG A 215 7.32 14.44 4.72
N PHE A 216 6.89 15.19 3.72
CA PHE A 216 6.34 14.60 2.49
C PHE A 216 7.37 13.69 1.80
N LEU A 217 8.64 14.13 1.69
CA LEU A 217 9.72 13.37 1.05
C LEU A 217 10.07 12.08 1.80
N LEU A 218 9.78 11.96 3.11
CA LEU A 218 9.93 10.70 3.83
C LEU A 218 9.07 9.57 3.24
N HIS A 219 8.01 9.91 2.51
CA HIS A 219 7.07 8.94 1.93
C HIS A 219 7.34 8.60 0.47
N VAL A 220 8.32 9.26 -0.14
CA VAL A 220 8.79 8.90 -1.48
C VAL A 220 9.45 7.52 -1.42
N LEU A 221 8.95 6.63 -2.26
CA LEU A 221 9.45 5.25 -2.34
C LEU A 221 10.65 5.17 -3.30
N PRO A 222 11.52 4.18 -3.11
CA PRO A 222 12.63 3.92 -4.03
C PRO A 222 12.12 3.70 -5.46
N ASN A 223 12.95 4.07 -6.45
CA ASN A 223 12.60 3.87 -7.86
C ASN A 223 12.26 2.39 -8.14
N GLY A 224 11.19 2.17 -8.90
CA GLY A 224 10.69 0.83 -9.24
C GLY A 224 10.01 0.07 -8.09
N PHE A 225 9.89 0.66 -6.91
CA PHE A 225 9.24 -0.02 -5.77
C PHE A 225 7.72 -0.12 -5.96
N ARG A 226 7.21 -1.34 -6.08
CA ARG A 226 5.77 -1.57 -6.25
C ARG A 226 5.04 -1.48 -4.91
N ARG A 227 4.21 -0.44 -4.78
CA ARG A 227 3.41 -0.15 -3.58
C ARG A 227 2.21 -1.09 -3.41
N ILE A 228 1.72 -1.66 -4.50
CA ILE A 228 0.57 -2.56 -4.55
C ILE A 228 1.04 -3.91 -5.03
N ARG A 229 0.75 -4.97 -4.26
CA ARG A 229 1.14 -6.35 -4.61
C ARG A 229 -0.03 -7.31 -4.42
N HIS A 230 -0.08 -8.31 -5.29
CA HIS A 230 -1.08 -9.37 -5.26
C HIS A 230 -0.42 -10.70 -4.86
N PHE A 231 -1.10 -11.46 -4.02
CA PHE A 231 -0.58 -12.70 -3.46
C PHE A 231 -1.55 -13.87 -3.55
N GLY A 232 -1.01 -15.09 -3.40
CA GLY A 232 -1.77 -16.33 -3.44
C GLY A 232 -2.48 -16.53 -4.78
N PHE A 233 -3.74 -16.94 -4.78
CA PHE A 233 -4.50 -17.13 -6.02
C PHE A 233 -4.77 -15.81 -6.79
N LEU A 234 -4.51 -14.64 -6.19
CA LEU A 234 -4.54 -13.35 -6.88
C LEU A 234 -3.18 -12.93 -7.45
N ALA A 235 -2.12 -13.74 -7.32
CA ALA A 235 -0.79 -13.43 -7.86
C ALA A 235 -0.85 -13.21 -9.38
N ASN A 236 -0.18 -12.16 -9.88
CA ASN A 236 -0.29 -11.71 -11.27
C ASN A 236 -0.03 -12.82 -12.30
N ARG A 237 0.88 -13.77 -12.00
CA ARG A 237 1.25 -14.88 -12.88
C ARG A 237 0.08 -15.85 -13.18
N SER A 238 -0.85 -16.05 -12.24
CA SER A 238 -1.96 -17.01 -12.33
C SER A 238 -3.34 -16.36 -12.22
N LYS A 239 -3.40 -15.06 -11.92
CA LYS A 239 -4.62 -14.32 -11.57
C LYS A 239 -5.78 -14.55 -12.55
N LYS A 240 -5.52 -14.55 -13.87
CA LYS A 240 -6.57 -14.70 -14.87
C LYS A 240 -7.26 -16.06 -14.77
N GLN A 241 -6.48 -17.13 -14.69
CA GLN A 241 -7.00 -18.50 -14.59
C GLN A 241 -7.69 -18.77 -13.25
N THR A 242 -7.01 -18.42 -12.16
CA THR A 242 -7.52 -18.66 -10.81
C THR A 242 -8.78 -17.86 -10.50
N LEU A 243 -8.88 -16.59 -10.96
CA LEU A 243 -10.13 -15.82 -10.83
C LEU A 243 -11.27 -16.39 -11.65
N SER A 244 -11.00 -16.89 -12.87
CA SER A 244 -12.02 -17.57 -13.69
C SER A 244 -12.53 -18.81 -12.96
N ARG A 245 -11.61 -19.63 -12.43
CA ARG A 245 -11.97 -20.81 -11.64
C ARG A 245 -12.78 -20.47 -10.39
N CYS A 246 -12.34 -19.47 -9.61
CA CYS A 246 -13.09 -19.01 -8.42
C CYS A 246 -14.53 -18.58 -8.79
N ARG A 247 -14.71 -17.86 -9.90
CA ARG A 247 -16.04 -17.44 -10.36
C ARG A 247 -16.92 -18.65 -10.71
N GLN A 248 -16.39 -19.63 -11.44
CA GLN A 248 -17.10 -20.87 -11.75
C GLN A 248 -17.56 -21.58 -10.47
N LEU A 249 -16.67 -21.73 -9.47
CA LEU A 249 -16.98 -22.36 -8.20
C LEU A 249 -18.00 -21.57 -7.37
N LEU A 250 -18.08 -20.27 -7.58
CA LEU A 250 -19.06 -19.37 -6.94
C LEU A 250 -20.36 -19.21 -7.74
N GLY A 251 -20.52 -19.94 -8.85
CA GLY A 251 -21.74 -19.89 -9.68
C GLY A 251 -21.94 -18.57 -10.42
N VAL A 252 -20.86 -17.81 -10.71
CA VAL A 252 -20.96 -16.50 -11.35
C VAL A 252 -20.34 -16.54 -12.74
N SER A 253 -21.07 -16.07 -13.72
CA SER A 253 -20.57 -15.86 -15.08
C SER A 253 -19.36 -14.94 -15.10
N ALA A 254 -18.48 -15.10 -16.08
CA ALA A 254 -17.40 -14.14 -16.31
C ALA A 254 -18.00 -12.73 -16.46
N PRO A 255 -17.38 -11.69 -15.89
CA PRO A 255 -17.81 -10.34 -16.17
C PRO A 255 -17.78 -10.13 -17.69
N PRO A 256 -18.69 -9.33 -18.24
CA PRO A 256 -18.62 -8.96 -19.66
C PRO A 256 -17.21 -8.48 -19.98
N ALA A 257 -16.74 -8.79 -21.18
CA ALA A 257 -15.43 -8.31 -21.64
C ALA A 257 -15.32 -6.83 -21.29
N ASN A 258 -14.17 -6.43 -20.73
CA ASN A 258 -13.94 -5.02 -20.44
C ASN A 258 -14.33 -4.21 -21.68
N PRO A 259 -15.17 -3.20 -21.56
CA PRO A 259 -15.40 -2.28 -22.68
C PRO A 259 -14.04 -1.81 -23.18
N ALA A 260 -13.92 -1.60 -24.47
CA ALA A 260 -12.69 -1.09 -25.08
C ALA A 260 -12.12 0.06 -24.21
N PRO A 261 -10.81 0.12 -24.00
CA PRO A 261 -10.23 1.17 -23.17
C PRO A 261 -10.69 2.53 -23.71
N LYS A 262 -11.40 3.29 -22.88
CA LYS A 262 -11.82 4.64 -23.22
C LYS A 262 -10.58 5.48 -23.52
N SER A 263 -10.66 6.31 -24.54
CA SER A 263 -9.61 7.29 -24.81
C SER A 263 -9.46 8.26 -23.62
N ALA A 264 -8.30 8.89 -23.49
CA ALA A 264 -8.05 9.87 -22.43
C ALA A 264 -9.10 11.01 -22.47
N LEU A 265 -9.53 11.42 -23.67
CA LEU A 265 -10.55 12.46 -23.85
C LEU A 265 -11.95 12.00 -23.38
N GLU A 266 -12.34 10.76 -23.69
CA GLU A 266 -13.61 10.19 -23.20
C GLU A 266 -13.62 10.07 -21.67
N LEU A 267 -12.50 9.63 -21.08
CA LEU A 267 -12.37 9.54 -19.64
C LEU A 267 -12.42 10.93 -18.97
N MET A 268 -11.74 11.91 -19.52
CA MET A 268 -11.78 13.29 -19.05
C MET A 268 -13.19 13.88 -19.12
N ARG A 269 -13.88 13.67 -20.24
CA ARG A 269 -15.29 14.10 -20.41
C ARG A 269 -16.21 13.47 -19.37
N GLU A 270 -16.06 12.17 -19.11
CA GLU A 270 -16.86 11.47 -18.10
C GLU A 270 -16.59 11.94 -16.67
N LEU A 271 -15.33 12.25 -16.35
CA LEU A 271 -14.91 12.69 -15.01
C LEU A 271 -15.22 14.16 -14.71
N THR A 272 -15.18 15.02 -15.74
CA THR A 272 -15.29 16.47 -15.55
C THR A 272 -16.60 17.06 -16.11
N GLY A 273 -17.34 16.32 -16.93
CA GLY A 273 -18.49 16.81 -17.68
C GLY A 273 -18.12 17.77 -18.83
N VAL A 274 -16.82 18.04 -19.03
CA VAL A 274 -16.31 18.97 -20.06
C VAL A 274 -15.86 18.20 -21.29
N ASP A 275 -16.30 18.65 -22.46
CA ASP A 275 -15.86 18.11 -23.74
C ASP A 275 -14.57 18.79 -24.20
N PHE A 276 -13.43 18.19 -23.89
CA PHE A 276 -12.09 18.69 -24.25
C PHE A 276 -11.77 18.63 -25.75
N SER A 277 -12.65 18.05 -26.57
CA SER A 277 -12.51 18.11 -28.02
C SER A 277 -13.00 19.42 -28.61
N ARG A 278 -13.75 20.23 -27.87
CA ARG A 278 -14.28 21.51 -28.30
C ARG A 278 -13.33 22.65 -27.99
N CYS A 279 -13.30 23.65 -28.86
CA CYS A 279 -12.54 24.87 -28.68
C CYS A 279 -12.95 25.57 -27.35
N PRO A 280 -12.06 25.82 -26.43
CA PRO A 280 -12.40 26.46 -25.14
C PRO A 280 -12.80 27.93 -25.29
N HIS A 281 -12.46 28.56 -26.40
CA HIS A 281 -12.79 29.97 -26.67
C HIS A 281 -14.16 30.17 -27.32
N CYS A 282 -14.46 29.45 -28.44
CA CYS A 282 -15.70 29.64 -29.15
C CYS A 282 -16.77 28.58 -28.87
N HIS A 283 -16.42 27.50 -28.21
CA HIS A 283 -17.26 26.33 -27.87
C HIS A 283 -17.96 25.64 -29.07
N ARG A 284 -17.64 26.07 -30.31
CA ARG A 284 -18.24 25.53 -31.57
C ARG A 284 -17.22 24.74 -32.38
N GLY A 285 -15.99 25.17 -32.45
CA GLY A 285 -14.91 24.52 -33.18
C GLY A 285 -14.44 23.22 -32.48
N THR A 286 -13.93 22.27 -33.28
CA THR A 286 -13.32 21.04 -32.77
C THR A 286 -11.80 21.19 -32.76
N LEU A 287 -11.16 20.77 -31.67
CA LEU A 287 -9.69 20.68 -31.57
C LEU A 287 -9.24 19.43 -32.31
N ILE A 288 -8.26 19.56 -33.19
CA ILE A 288 -7.63 18.45 -33.90
C ILE A 288 -6.16 18.37 -33.50
N VAL A 289 -5.62 17.16 -33.38
CA VAL A 289 -4.20 16.95 -33.15
C VAL A 289 -3.46 17.21 -34.46
N ILE A 290 -2.71 18.30 -34.53
CA ILE A 290 -1.92 18.65 -35.71
C ILE A 290 -0.48 18.10 -35.64
N GLN A 291 0.02 17.84 -34.42
CA GLN A 291 1.35 17.28 -34.21
C GLN A 291 1.45 16.58 -32.86
N ILE A 292 2.17 15.47 -32.82
CA ILE A 292 2.57 14.80 -31.58
C ILE A 292 4.08 15.03 -31.43
N LEU A 293 4.45 15.81 -30.42
CA LEU A 293 5.87 15.99 -30.08
C LEU A 293 6.37 14.74 -29.35
N PRO A 294 7.50 14.13 -29.79
CA PRO A 294 8.11 13.04 -29.04
C PRO A 294 8.53 13.54 -27.64
N ALA A 295 8.40 12.69 -26.65
CA ALA A 295 8.94 12.99 -25.33
C ALA A 295 10.44 13.33 -25.48
N ALA A 296 10.88 14.45 -24.89
CA ALA A 296 12.30 14.80 -24.86
C ALA A 296 13.09 13.61 -24.29
N ALA A 297 14.10 13.15 -25.01
CA ALA A 297 15.01 12.14 -24.47
C ALA A 297 15.56 12.66 -23.13
N PRO A 298 15.67 11.81 -22.10
CA PRO A 298 16.30 12.25 -20.85
C PRO A 298 17.69 12.77 -21.19
N SER A 299 17.98 14.03 -20.79
CA SER A 299 19.30 14.61 -20.95
C SER A 299 20.36 13.65 -20.41
N PRO A 300 21.47 13.39 -21.13
CA PRO A 300 22.51 12.53 -20.62
C PRO A 300 23.01 13.11 -19.30
N LEU A 301 23.03 12.27 -18.26
CA LEU A 301 23.59 12.63 -16.96
C LEU A 301 25.01 13.17 -17.19
N VAL A 302 25.23 14.43 -16.89
CA VAL A 302 26.56 15.02 -16.88
C VAL A 302 27.42 14.19 -15.93
N PRO A 303 28.59 13.65 -16.37
CA PRO A 303 29.47 12.90 -15.49
C PRO A 303 29.86 13.81 -14.31
N ARG A 304 29.73 13.31 -13.09
CA ARG A 304 30.32 13.99 -11.93
C ARG A 304 31.83 14.10 -12.19
N MET A 305 32.31 15.32 -12.28
CA MET A 305 33.75 15.59 -12.15
C MET A 305 34.14 15.24 -10.72
N ASP A 306 34.88 14.15 -10.54
CA ASP A 306 35.58 13.88 -9.30
C ASP A 306 36.55 15.04 -9.04
N SER A 307 36.31 15.82 -8.00
CA SER A 307 37.29 16.77 -7.47
C SER A 307 38.23 15.97 -6.55
N SER A 308 39.45 15.80 -7.03
CA SER A 308 40.66 15.36 -6.28
C SER A 308 40.85 16.14 -4.98
#